data_d741eeb1dbb21ad7d3f0c6ac9f9e3d8d
#
_entry.id   d741eeb1dbb21ad7d3f0c6ac9f9e3d8d
#
_cell.length_a   1.000
_cell.length_b   1.000
_cell.length_c   1.000
_cell.angle_alpha   90.00
_cell.angle_beta   90.00
_cell.angle_gamma   90.00
#
_symmetry.space_group_name_H-M   'P 1'
#
loop_
_entity.id
_entity.type
_entity.pdbx_description
1 polymer ?
#
loop_
_entity_poly.entity_id
_entity_poly.type
_entity_poly.pdbx_seq_one_letter_code
_entity_poly.pdbx_strand_id
1 'polypeptide(L)'
;KEYLAKKSVWIFGGDGWAYDIGFGGVDHVLAQNKDVNIFVFDTEVYSNTGGQASKASNIGQVAQFAAAGKEVKKKSLAEIAMSYGYIYVAQVAMGANPAQTIKAISEAEAYHGPSLIIGYAPCEMHSIKGGMTNCQAEMKKAVECGYWNMFRFNPAAEAGKKFILDSKAPAGGYQEFLMNEARYSRLTREFPERATVLFQRNEDAAKERYEHLLKLVDMYDGK
;
A
#
# COMPACT_ATOMS: atom_id res chain seq x y z
N LYS A 1 -2.85 -8.11 39.34
CA LYS A 1 -2.73 -8.32 37.86
C LYS A 1 -4.06 -8.04 37.15
N GLU A 2 -5.18 -8.45 37.68
CA GLU A 2 -6.53 -8.28 37.09
C GLU A 2 -6.99 -6.82 36.89
N TYR A 3 -6.35 -5.84 37.55
CA TYR A 3 -6.59 -4.41 37.38
C TYR A 3 -5.62 -3.71 36.43
N LEU A 4 -4.69 -4.46 35.81
CA LEU A 4 -3.74 -3.91 34.84
C LEU A 4 -4.27 -4.11 33.42
N ALA A 5 -4.72 -3.03 32.76
CA ALA A 5 -5.11 -3.09 31.37
C ALA A 5 -3.91 -3.48 30.48
N LYS A 6 -4.14 -4.36 29.49
CA LYS A 6 -3.16 -4.64 28.45
C LYS A 6 -2.84 -3.32 27.74
N LYS A 7 -1.56 -2.98 27.62
CA LYS A 7 -1.13 -1.83 26.83
C LYS A 7 -1.09 -2.22 25.35
N SER A 8 -1.70 -1.40 24.52
CA SER A 8 -1.57 -1.48 23.08
C SER A 8 -0.47 -0.52 22.64
N VAL A 9 0.44 -0.99 21.78
CA VAL A 9 1.56 -0.19 21.27
C VAL A 9 1.41 -0.03 19.77
N TRP A 10 1.30 1.21 19.31
CA TRP A 10 1.18 1.56 17.91
C TRP A 10 2.27 2.52 17.47
N ILE A 11 2.88 2.24 16.31
CA ILE A 11 3.84 3.10 15.63
C ILE A 11 3.19 3.58 14.33
N PHE A 12 3.12 4.89 14.12
CA PHE A 12 2.57 5.49 12.92
C PHE A 12 3.65 6.23 12.15
N GLY A 13 3.67 6.10 10.83
CA GLY A 13 4.59 6.84 9.98
C GLY A 13 4.23 6.79 8.50
N GLY A 14 4.90 7.61 7.70
CA GLY A 14 4.72 7.68 6.25
C GLY A 14 5.59 6.69 5.48
N ASP A 15 5.35 6.61 4.17
CA ASP A 15 6.09 5.73 3.27
C ASP A 15 7.58 6.07 3.15
N GLY A 16 7.96 7.35 3.13
CA GLY A 16 9.37 7.75 3.12
C GLY A 16 10.15 7.21 4.32
N TRP A 17 9.51 7.16 5.50
CA TRP A 17 10.09 6.50 6.66
C TRP A 17 10.12 4.97 6.46
N ALA A 18 8.99 4.35 6.20
CA ALA A 18 8.87 2.90 6.24
C ALA A 18 9.57 2.19 5.07
N TYR A 19 9.57 2.78 3.88
CA TYR A 19 10.16 2.18 2.68
C TYR A 19 11.64 2.54 2.47
N ASP A 20 12.09 3.68 3.03
CA ASP A 20 13.41 4.26 2.76
C ASP A 20 14.23 4.49 4.03
N ILE A 21 14.20 5.71 4.60
CA ILE A 21 15.16 6.14 5.63
C ILE A 21 15.01 5.41 6.96
N GLY A 22 13.82 4.94 7.31
CA GLY A 22 13.53 4.20 8.54
C GLY A 22 13.33 2.70 8.33
N PHE A 23 13.50 2.19 7.11
CA PHE A 23 13.23 0.78 6.78
C PHE A 23 13.98 -0.18 7.69
N GLY A 24 15.26 0.05 7.95
CA GLY A 24 16.03 -0.81 8.86
C GLY A 24 15.49 -0.85 10.30
N GLY A 25 14.92 0.27 10.78
CA GLY A 25 14.24 0.34 12.08
C GLY A 25 12.89 -0.40 12.06
N VAL A 26 12.11 -0.25 11.01
CA VAL A 26 10.84 -1.00 10.82
C VAL A 26 11.11 -2.49 10.78
N ASP A 27 12.07 -2.92 9.97
CA ASP A 27 12.48 -4.31 9.85
C ASP A 27 12.93 -4.88 11.20
N HIS A 28 13.76 -4.12 11.94
CA HIS A 28 14.21 -4.53 13.27
C HIS A 28 13.06 -4.71 14.26
N VAL A 29 12.10 -3.78 14.31
CA VAL A 29 10.92 -3.90 15.19
C VAL A 29 10.10 -5.14 14.85
N LEU A 30 9.85 -5.38 13.56
CA LEU A 30 9.12 -6.57 13.11
C LEU A 30 9.86 -7.87 13.45
N ALA A 31 11.19 -7.88 13.29
CA ALA A 31 12.04 -9.03 13.59
C ALA A 31 12.08 -9.40 15.09
N GLN A 32 11.76 -8.48 16.00
CA GLN A 32 11.76 -8.72 17.45
C GLN A 32 10.62 -9.64 17.92
N ASN A 33 9.63 -9.92 17.09
CA ASN A 33 8.44 -10.70 17.42
C ASN A 33 7.77 -10.24 18.74
N LYS A 34 7.65 -8.91 18.91
CA LYS A 34 6.94 -8.29 20.03
C LYS A 34 5.54 -7.87 19.61
N ASP A 35 4.63 -7.77 20.57
CA ASP A 35 3.27 -7.29 20.37
C ASP A 35 3.27 -5.76 20.15
N VAL A 36 3.57 -5.36 18.90
CA VAL A 36 3.65 -3.98 18.43
C VAL A 36 2.98 -3.87 17.07
N ASN A 37 2.10 -2.92 16.93
CA ASN A 37 1.40 -2.63 15.69
C ASN A 37 2.08 -1.46 14.94
N ILE A 38 2.37 -1.62 13.67
CA ILE A 38 2.89 -0.57 12.80
C ILE A 38 1.83 -0.21 11.76
N PHE A 39 1.51 1.08 11.65
CA PHE A 39 0.63 1.60 10.61
C PHE A 39 1.40 2.57 9.72
N VAL A 40 1.49 2.26 8.44
CA VAL A 40 2.15 3.08 7.41
C VAL A 40 1.10 3.82 6.60
N PHE A 41 1.14 5.15 6.61
CA PHE A 41 0.39 5.98 5.67
C PHE A 41 1.17 6.04 4.36
N ASP A 42 0.75 5.25 3.39
CA ASP A 42 1.41 5.15 2.09
C ASP A 42 0.89 6.23 1.15
N THR A 43 1.56 7.36 1.17
CA THR A 43 1.29 8.49 0.26
C THR A 43 2.06 8.38 -1.04
N GLU A 44 2.89 7.35 -1.20
CA GLU A 44 3.72 7.09 -2.39
C GLU A 44 4.70 8.22 -2.75
N VAL A 45 5.00 9.09 -1.78
CA VAL A 45 5.89 10.24 -1.93
C VAL A 45 6.33 10.75 -0.57
N TYR A 46 7.51 11.37 -0.46
CA TYR A 46 7.88 12.14 0.72
C TYR A 46 7.03 13.41 0.80
N SER A 47 5.87 13.36 1.47
CA SER A 47 4.90 14.45 1.50
C SER A 47 5.42 15.67 2.26
N ASN A 48 5.91 15.48 3.48
CA ASN A 48 6.29 16.57 4.39
C ASN A 48 7.49 17.40 3.92
N THR A 49 8.38 16.81 3.14
CA THR A 49 9.63 17.43 2.71
C THR A 49 9.56 18.05 1.32
N GLY A 50 8.41 17.98 0.64
CA GLY A 50 8.16 18.65 -0.63
C GLY A 50 8.06 17.75 -1.86
N GLY A 51 7.63 16.49 -1.69
CA GLY A 51 7.24 15.65 -2.81
C GLY A 51 8.36 14.90 -3.50
N GLN A 52 9.37 14.43 -2.76
CA GLN A 52 10.44 13.60 -3.32
C GLN A 52 9.95 12.18 -3.58
N ALA A 53 10.50 11.56 -4.63
CA ALA A 53 10.25 10.15 -4.90
C ALA A 53 10.74 9.26 -3.77
N SER A 54 9.89 8.32 -3.34
CA SER A 54 10.24 7.25 -2.40
C SER A 54 10.31 5.89 -3.10
N LYS A 55 10.71 4.84 -2.39
CA LYS A 55 10.57 3.46 -2.90
C LYS A 55 9.11 3.01 -2.99
N ALA A 56 8.20 3.74 -2.37
CA ALA A 56 6.76 3.55 -2.51
C ALA A 56 6.17 4.20 -3.77
N SER A 57 6.86 5.15 -4.42
CA SER A 57 6.39 5.77 -5.65
C SER A 57 6.31 4.76 -6.80
N ASN A 58 5.25 4.84 -7.59
CA ASN A 58 5.01 3.91 -8.71
C ASN A 58 5.69 4.37 -10.01
N ILE A 59 5.75 3.47 -10.99
CA ILE A 59 6.26 3.74 -12.34
C ILE A 59 5.47 4.90 -12.97
N GLY A 60 6.18 5.81 -13.63
CA GLY A 60 5.58 6.97 -14.31
C GLY A 60 5.19 8.13 -13.39
N GLN A 61 5.25 7.97 -12.07
CA GLN A 61 5.00 9.07 -11.14
C GLN A 61 6.08 10.14 -11.23
N VAL A 62 5.66 11.39 -11.46
CA VAL A 62 6.52 12.57 -11.39
C VAL A 62 6.62 13.01 -9.94
N ALA A 63 7.85 13.21 -9.49
CA ALA A 63 8.17 13.67 -8.14
C ALA A 63 9.52 14.40 -8.16
N GLN A 64 9.91 15.05 -7.07
CA GLN A 64 11.27 15.54 -6.92
C GLN A 64 12.23 14.35 -7.03
N PHE A 65 13.34 14.53 -7.76
CA PHE A 65 14.31 13.51 -8.18
C PHE A 65 13.76 12.44 -9.17
N ALA A 66 12.54 12.62 -9.67
CA ALA A 66 11.94 11.80 -10.72
C ALA A 66 11.11 12.66 -11.68
N ALA A 67 11.67 13.77 -12.17
CA ALA A 67 10.99 14.74 -13.04
C ALA A 67 10.48 14.12 -14.36
N ALA A 68 11.24 13.16 -14.92
CA ALA A 68 10.86 12.44 -16.13
C ALA A 68 10.07 11.15 -15.86
N GLY A 69 9.43 11.03 -14.69
CA GLY A 69 8.70 9.84 -14.25
C GLY A 69 9.61 8.73 -13.71
N LYS A 70 9.20 8.13 -12.61
CA LYS A 70 9.95 7.02 -12.01
C LYS A 70 9.94 5.77 -12.90
N GLU A 71 11.06 5.10 -13.04
CA GLU A 71 11.20 3.93 -13.93
C GLU A 71 11.01 2.58 -13.26
N VAL A 72 11.29 2.52 -11.94
CA VAL A 72 11.32 1.26 -11.21
C VAL A 72 10.01 1.00 -10.47
N LYS A 73 9.65 -0.29 -10.32
CA LYS A 73 8.48 -0.73 -9.58
C LYS A 73 8.53 -0.27 -8.12
N LYS A 74 7.36 -0.09 -7.52
CA LYS A 74 7.18 0.13 -6.08
C LYS A 74 7.74 -1.07 -5.30
N LYS A 75 8.46 -0.79 -4.21
CA LYS A 75 8.90 -1.82 -3.26
C LYS A 75 7.68 -2.44 -2.58
N SER A 76 7.62 -3.76 -2.48
CA SER A 76 6.58 -4.44 -1.72
C SER A 76 7.00 -4.60 -0.25
N LEU A 77 6.66 -3.63 0.57
CA LEU A 77 6.93 -3.68 2.01
C LEU A 77 6.11 -4.79 2.69
N ALA A 78 4.89 -5.02 2.21
CA ALA A 78 4.02 -6.07 2.71
C ALA A 78 4.64 -7.47 2.53
N GLU A 79 5.12 -7.79 1.34
CA GLU A 79 5.73 -9.10 1.07
C GLU A 79 7.04 -9.31 1.83
N ILE A 80 7.85 -8.26 2.01
CA ILE A 80 9.04 -8.33 2.87
C ILE A 80 8.63 -8.70 4.30
N ALA A 81 7.60 -8.07 4.85
CA ALA A 81 7.10 -8.41 6.19
C ALA A 81 6.50 -9.82 6.24
N MET A 82 5.74 -10.23 5.21
CA MET A 82 5.17 -11.58 5.12
C MET A 82 6.24 -12.67 5.09
N SER A 83 7.43 -12.38 4.53
CA SER A 83 8.55 -13.34 4.45
C SER A 83 9.06 -13.82 5.80
N TYR A 84 8.82 -13.10 6.90
CA TYR A 84 9.12 -13.53 8.26
C TYR A 84 8.23 -14.70 8.73
N GLY A 85 7.05 -14.89 8.14
CA GLY A 85 6.15 -16.01 8.44
C GLY A 85 5.36 -15.91 9.75
N TYR A 86 5.61 -14.89 10.59
CA TYR A 86 4.94 -14.68 11.88
C TYR A 86 4.38 -13.26 12.06
N ILE A 87 4.43 -12.41 11.04
CA ILE A 87 3.94 -11.04 11.10
C ILE A 87 2.53 -10.98 10.50
N TYR A 88 1.59 -10.39 11.23
CA TYR A 88 0.30 -10.02 10.65
C TYR A 88 0.50 -8.86 9.66
N VAL A 89 -0.02 -8.98 8.44
CA VAL A 89 0.13 -7.94 7.40
C VAL A 89 -1.22 -7.63 6.76
N ALA A 90 -1.53 -6.34 6.61
CA ALA A 90 -2.70 -5.91 5.86
C ALA A 90 -2.41 -4.73 4.95
N GLN A 91 -3.03 -4.71 3.78
CA GLN A 91 -3.17 -3.52 2.93
C GLN A 91 -4.62 -3.05 2.95
N VAL A 92 -4.82 -1.76 3.20
CA VAL A 92 -6.13 -1.17 3.39
C VAL A 92 -6.30 0.12 2.58
N ALA A 93 -7.55 0.47 2.28
CA ALA A 93 -7.92 1.74 1.66
C ALA A 93 -9.29 2.16 2.23
N MET A 94 -9.28 3.05 3.22
CA MET A 94 -10.48 3.42 3.98
C MET A 94 -11.59 3.99 3.10
N GLY A 95 -11.25 4.81 2.10
CA GLY A 95 -12.23 5.36 1.14
C GLY A 95 -12.87 4.32 0.23
N ALA A 96 -12.21 3.18 0.02
CA ALA A 96 -12.76 2.08 -0.77
C ALA A 96 -13.63 1.14 0.08
N ASN A 97 -13.15 0.80 1.29
CA ASN A 97 -13.87 -0.10 2.20
C ASN A 97 -13.52 0.19 3.68
N PRO A 98 -14.28 1.05 4.36
CA PRO A 98 -14.07 1.35 5.76
C PRO A 98 -14.19 0.11 6.67
N ALA A 99 -15.10 -0.80 6.36
CA ALA A 99 -15.30 -2.01 7.16
C ALA A 99 -14.08 -2.94 7.11
N GLN A 100 -13.44 -3.09 5.94
CA GLN A 100 -12.20 -3.85 5.79
C GLN A 100 -11.05 -3.20 6.59
N THR A 101 -10.95 -1.88 6.56
CA THR A 101 -9.93 -1.14 7.33
C THR A 101 -10.11 -1.34 8.83
N ILE A 102 -11.34 -1.19 9.35
CA ILE A 102 -11.65 -1.43 10.77
C ILE A 102 -11.34 -2.89 11.14
N LYS A 103 -11.71 -3.84 10.28
CA LYS A 103 -11.44 -5.26 10.50
C LYS A 103 -9.94 -5.54 10.59
N ALA A 104 -9.15 -4.99 9.68
CA ALA A 104 -7.69 -5.15 9.68
C ALA A 104 -7.04 -4.58 10.96
N ILE A 105 -7.49 -3.41 11.42
CA ILE A 105 -7.04 -2.80 12.69
C ILE A 105 -7.42 -3.68 13.88
N SER A 106 -8.65 -4.19 13.93
CA SER A 106 -9.12 -5.04 15.02
C SER A 106 -8.38 -6.38 15.05
N GLU A 107 -8.09 -6.97 13.89
CA GLU A 107 -7.32 -8.20 13.78
C GLU A 107 -5.85 -7.98 14.22
N ALA A 108 -5.24 -6.86 13.83
CA ALA A 108 -3.88 -6.49 14.26
C ALA A 108 -3.81 -6.29 15.78
N GLU A 109 -4.78 -5.61 16.38
CA GLU A 109 -4.85 -5.40 17.83
C GLU A 109 -5.05 -6.72 18.62
N ALA A 110 -5.78 -7.66 18.03
CA ALA A 110 -6.01 -8.98 18.62
C ALA A 110 -4.85 -9.95 18.39
N TYR A 111 -3.94 -9.67 17.46
CA TYR A 111 -2.83 -10.52 17.13
C TYR A 111 -1.72 -10.43 18.18
N HIS A 112 -1.25 -11.58 18.70
CA HIS A 112 -0.17 -11.63 19.67
C HIS A 112 1.19 -11.76 18.97
N GLY A 113 1.66 -10.65 18.43
CA GLY A 113 2.91 -10.54 17.69
C GLY A 113 2.97 -9.22 16.94
N PRO A 114 4.01 -8.99 16.12
CA PRO A 114 4.12 -7.78 15.35
C PRO A 114 3.09 -7.74 14.22
N SER A 115 2.52 -6.55 13.99
CA SER A 115 1.58 -6.31 12.90
C SER A 115 2.04 -5.15 12.03
N LEU A 116 1.83 -5.25 10.72
CA LEU A 116 2.08 -4.19 9.75
C LEU A 116 0.81 -3.93 8.95
N ILE A 117 0.26 -2.73 9.06
CA ILE A 117 -0.85 -2.26 8.22
C ILE A 117 -0.32 -1.17 7.29
N ILE A 118 -0.59 -1.29 6.01
CA ILE A 118 -0.23 -0.29 4.99
C ILE A 118 -1.52 0.28 4.43
N GLY A 119 -1.78 1.55 4.75
CA GLY A 119 -2.97 2.27 4.30
C GLY A 119 -2.66 3.19 3.13
N TYR A 120 -3.35 3.02 2.00
CA TYR A 120 -3.28 3.99 0.90
C TYR A 120 -3.81 5.34 1.37
N ALA A 121 -2.99 6.36 1.26
CA ALA A 121 -3.27 7.70 1.78
C ALA A 121 -3.03 8.77 0.69
N PRO A 122 -4.04 9.13 -0.10
CA PRO A 122 -3.92 10.25 -1.02
C PRO A 122 -3.48 11.52 -0.29
N CYS A 123 -2.58 12.25 -0.92
CA CYS A 123 -1.92 13.44 -0.39
C CYS A 123 -2.12 14.60 -1.37
N GLU A 124 -2.00 15.84 -0.92
CA GLU A 124 -2.07 17.03 -1.78
C GLU A 124 -1.04 16.98 -2.91
N MET A 125 0.12 16.32 -2.68
CA MET A 125 1.16 16.13 -3.69
C MET A 125 0.71 15.26 -4.88
N HIS A 126 -0.35 14.46 -4.72
CA HIS A 126 -0.99 13.76 -5.84
C HIS A 126 -1.68 14.73 -6.79
N SER A 127 -2.12 15.88 -6.27
CA SER A 127 -2.88 16.90 -7.03
C SER A 127 -4.06 16.27 -7.78
N ILE A 128 -4.97 15.68 -6.97
CA ILE A 128 -6.18 15.02 -7.48
C ILE A 128 -7.08 16.04 -8.16
N LYS A 129 -7.60 15.71 -9.32
CA LYS A 129 -8.53 16.59 -10.06
C LYS A 129 -9.78 16.86 -9.21
N GLY A 130 -10.07 18.13 -9.01
CA GLY A 130 -11.14 18.61 -8.14
C GLY A 130 -10.74 18.74 -6.66
N GLY A 131 -9.48 18.49 -6.31
CA GLY A 131 -8.91 18.72 -4.97
C GLY A 131 -9.09 17.58 -3.98
N MET A 132 -8.57 17.79 -2.78
CA MET A 132 -8.52 16.77 -1.71
C MET A 132 -9.89 16.37 -1.15
N THR A 133 -10.93 17.13 -1.38
CA THR A 133 -12.31 16.73 -1.05
C THR A 133 -12.72 15.43 -1.74
N ASN A 134 -12.06 15.10 -2.85
CA ASN A 134 -12.28 13.87 -3.62
C ASN A 134 -11.40 12.68 -3.17
N CYS A 135 -10.58 12.84 -2.12
CA CYS A 135 -9.60 11.81 -1.73
C CYS A 135 -10.22 10.43 -1.45
N GLN A 136 -11.40 10.38 -0.82
CA GLN A 136 -12.08 9.11 -0.54
C GLN A 136 -12.58 8.44 -1.83
N ALA A 137 -13.13 9.23 -2.76
CA ALA A 137 -13.55 8.72 -4.07
C ALA A 137 -12.34 8.25 -4.90
N GLU A 138 -11.21 8.92 -4.78
CA GLU A 138 -9.95 8.53 -5.45
C GLU A 138 -9.39 7.23 -4.89
N MET A 139 -9.42 7.02 -3.57
CA MET A 139 -9.07 5.74 -2.95
C MET A 139 -9.94 4.60 -3.50
N LYS A 140 -11.24 4.85 -3.64
CA LYS A 140 -12.16 3.86 -4.21
C LYS A 140 -11.81 3.52 -5.65
N LYS A 141 -11.57 4.52 -6.50
CA LYS A 141 -11.13 4.31 -7.90
C LYS A 141 -9.81 3.54 -7.98
N ALA A 142 -8.84 3.87 -7.12
CA ALA A 142 -7.55 3.17 -7.06
C ALA A 142 -7.73 1.67 -6.81
N VAL A 143 -8.67 1.29 -5.94
CA VAL A 143 -8.98 -0.12 -5.67
C VAL A 143 -9.76 -0.75 -6.83
N GLU A 144 -10.77 -0.06 -7.35
CA GLU A 144 -11.62 -0.58 -8.43
C GLU A 144 -10.85 -0.83 -9.73
N CYS A 145 -9.87 0.01 -10.06
CA CYS A 145 -9.04 -0.16 -11.25
C CYS A 145 -7.82 -1.11 -11.04
N GLY A 146 -7.57 -1.55 -9.82
CA GLY A 146 -6.44 -2.44 -9.49
C GLY A 146 -5.12 -1.71 -9.26
N TYR A 147 -5.12 -0.38 -9.17
CA TYR A 147 -3.94 0.40 -8.78
C TYR A 147 -3.51 0.08 -7.34
N TRP A 148 -4.47 -0.11 -6.44
CA TRP A 148 -4.26 -0.56 -5.07
C TRP A 148 -5.05 -1.83 -4.78
N ASN A 149 -4.43 -2.81 -4.11
CA ASN A 149 -5.09 -4.05 -3.73
C ASN A 149 -5.20 -4.15 -2.21
N MET A 150 -6.37 -4.48 -1.71
CA MET A 150 -6.62 -4.71 -0.28
C MET A 150 -6.53 -6.20 0.02
N PHE A 151 -5.81 -6.56 1.06
CA PHE A 151 -5.70 -7.93 1.54
C PHE A 151 -5.32 -7.97 3.03
N ARG A 152 -5.46 -9.14 3.64
CA ARG A 152 -5.03 -9.44 5.00
C ARG A 152 -4.30 -10.78 5.02
N PHE A 153 -3.18 -10.81 5.70
CA PHE A 153 -2.40 -12.00 5.98
C PHE A 153 -2.28 -12.21 7.48
N ASN A 154 -2.84 -13.30 7.98
CA ASN A 154 -2.74 -13.71 9.38
C ASN A 154 -2.05 -15.08 9.46
N PRO A 155 -0.76 -15.14 9.81
CA PRO A 155 -0.02 -16.40 9.87
C PRO A 155 -0.54 -17.37 10.92
N ALA A 156 -1.23 -16.88 11.97
CA ALA A 156 -1.82 -17.70 13.02
C ALA A 156 -3.21 -18.26 12.66
N ALA A 157 -3.79 -17.85 11.54
CA ALA A 157 -5.07 -18.39 11.10
C ALA A 157 -4.96 -19.84 10.62
N GLU A 158 -6.09 -20.53 10.61
CA GLU A 158 -6.20 -21.88 10.05
C GLU A 158 -5.78 -21.91 8.56
N ALA A 159 -5.39 -23.09 8.09
CA ALA A 159 -5.15 -23.31 6.66
C ALA A 159 -6.38 -22.89 5.84
N GLY A 160 -6.14 -22.25 4.70
CA GLY A 160 -7.20 -21.69 3.87
C GLY A 160 -7.75 -20.33 4.32
N LYS A 161 -7.30 -19.80 5.46
CA LYS A 161 -7.70 -18.49 6.00
C LYS A 161 -6.52 -17.55 6.28
N LYS A 162 -5.30 -17.98 5.96
CA LYS A 162 -4.09 -17.18 6.25
C LYS A 162 -3.98 -15.97 5.36
N PHE A 163 -4.29 -16.09 4.08
CA PHE A 163 -4.26 -14.97 3.14
C PHE A 163 -5.66 -14.74 2.55
N ILE A 164 -6.18 -13.53 2.74
CA ILE A 164 -7.50 -13.14 2.25
C ILE A 164 -7.33 -11.92 1.35
N LEU A 165 -7.59 -12.10 0.06
CA LEU A 165 -7.66 -11.02 -0.92
C LEU A 165 -9.03 -10.34 -0.80
N ASP A 166 -9.05 -9.15 -0.20
CA ASP A 166 -10.27 -8.38 0.03
C ASP A 166 -10.71 -7.57 -1.20
N SER A 167 -9.80 -7.31 -2.14
CA SER A 167 -10.11 -6.66 -3.42
C SER A 167 -10.78 -7.62 -4.38
N LYS A 168 -11.77 -7.10 -5.12
CA LYS A 168 -12.32 -7.79 -6.29
C LYS A 168 -11.35 -7.68 -7.47
N ALA A 169 -11.64 -8.46 -8.52
CA ALA A 169 -10.94 -8.30 -9.79
C ALA A 169 -11.07 -6.86 -10.33
N PRO A 170 -9.97 -6.30 -10.89
CA PRO A 170 -10.00 -4.95 -11.44
C PRO A 170 -11.10 -4.77 -12.49
N ALA A 171 -11.86 -3.68 -12.38
CA ALA A 171 -12.97 -3.37 -13.27
C ALA A 171 -12.59 -2.54 -14.51
N GLY A 172 -11.28 -2.25 -14.70
CA GLY A 172 -10.78 -1.37 -15.75
C GLY A 172 -10.65 0.09 -15.31
N GLY A 173 -10.41 1.01 -16.27
CA GLY A 173 -10.25 2.44 -15.96
C GLY A 173 -8.90 2.84 -15.38
N TYR A 174 -7.86 1.99 -15.52
CA TYR A 174 -6.54 2.23 -14.94
C TYR A 174 -5.88 3.50 -15.46
N GLN A 175 -5.87 3.69 -16.79
CA GLN A 175 -5.29 4.89 -17.41
C GLN A 175 -6.07 6.17 -17.06
N GLU A 176 -7.38 6.08 -16.92
CA GLU A 176 -8.23 7.19 -16.48
C GLU A 176 -7.92 7.58 -15.03
N PHE A 177 -7.69 6.61 -14.16
CA PHE A 177 -7.23 6.85 -12.79
C PHE A 177 -5.90 7.61 -12.79
N LEU A 178 -4.89 7.19 -13.55
CA LEU A 178 -3.61 7.90 -13.64
C LEU A 178 -3.80 9.34 -14.11
N MET A 179 -4.68 9.58 -15.09
CA MET A 179 -4.94 10.93 -15.61
C MET A 179 -5.72 11.83 -14.66
N ASN A 180 -6.29 11.29 -13.60
CA ASN A 180 -6.98 12.06 -12.57
C ASN A 180 -6.04 12.70 -11.55
N GLU A 181 -4.76 12.32 -11.55
CA GLU A 181 -3.75 12.83 -10.63
C GLU A 181 -2.63 13.55 -11.39
N ALA A 182 -2.30 14.79 -10.99
CA ALA A 182 -1.27 15.56 -11.67
C ALA A 182 0.11 14.94 -11.58
N ARG A 183 0.40 14.14 -10.54
CA ARG A 183 1.66 13.39 -10.42
C ARG A 183 1.91 12.43 -11.59
N TYR A 184 0.88 12.07 -12.36
CA TYR A 184 0.98 11.30 -13.61
C TYR A 184 0.70 12.18 -14.83
N SER A 185 -0.41 12.91 -14.84
CA SER A 185 -0.84 13.68 -16.01
C SER A 185 0.16 14.77 -16.45
N ARG A 186 1.04 15.24 -15.55
CA ARG A 186 2.15 16.14 -15.92
C ARG A 186 3.11 15.50 -16.91
N LEU A 187 3.39 14.19 -16.75
CA LEU A 187 4.33 13.50 -17.63
C LEU A 187 3.88 13.50 -19.09
N THR A 188 2.57 13.45 -19.34
CA THR A 188 2.04 13.49 -20.72
C THR A 188 2.30 14.81 -21.44
N ARG A 189 2.46 15.90 -20.68
CA ARG A 189 2.74 17.24 -21.25
C ARG A 189 4.24 17.47 -21.44
N GLU A 190 5.04 16.99 -20.49
CA GLU A 190 6.49 17.24 -20.45
C GLU A 190 7.27 16.19 -21.25
N PHE A 191 6.81 14.93 -21.23
CA PHE A 191 7.47 13.79 -21.88
C PHE A 191 6.42 12.80 -22.45
N PRO A 192 5.68 13.16 -23.52
CA PRO A 192 4.51 12.38 -23.97
C PRO A 192 4.82 10.95 -24.40
N GLU A 193 5.90 10.73 -25.16
CA GLU A 193 6.32 9.38 -25.60
C GLU A 193 6.69 8.52 -24.39
N ARG A 194 7.44 9.11 -23.46
CA ARG A 194 7.85 8.42 -22.24
C ARG A 194 6.66 8.10 -21.33
N ALA A 195 5.68 9.01 -21.24
CA ALA A 195 4.45 8.79 -20.50
C ALA A 195 3.71 7.55 -21.02
N THR A 196 3.54 7.42 -22.32
CA THR A 196 2.90 6.26 -22.94
C THR A 196 3.56 4.94 -22.52
N VAL A 197 4.88 4.87 -22.59
CA VAL A 197 5.63 3.67 -22.22
C VAL A 197 5.52 3.38 -20.71
N LEU A 198 5.73 4.40 -19.88
CA LEU A 198 5.74 4.20 -18.42
C LEU A 198 4.35 3.88 -17.87
N PHE A 199 3.29 4.48 -18.39
CA PHE A 199 1.93 4.18 -17.94
C PHE A 199 1.47 2.79 -18.35
N GLN A 200 1.86 2.32 -19.55
CA GLN A 200 1.61 0.94 -19.92
C GLN A 200 2.36 -0.03 -18.97
N ARG A 201 3.63 0.23 -18.70
CA ARG A 201 4.42 -0.57 -17.74
C ARG A 201 3.85 -0.54 -16.33
N ASN A 202 3.25 0.59 -15.90
CA ASN A 202 2.61 0.70 -14.59
C ASN A 202 1.35 -0.18 -14.53
N GLU A 203 0.52 -0.14 -15.56
CA GLU A 203 -0.68 -0.97 -15.67
C GLU A 203 -0.34 -2.47 -15.74
N ASP A 204 0.66 -2.85 -16.52
CA ASP A 204 1.12 -4.23 -16.62
C ASP A 204 1.66 -4.73 -15.27
N ALA A 205 2.45 -3.91 -14.57
CA ALA A 205 2.92 -4.23 -13.23
C ALA A 205 1.77 -4.37 -12.20
N ALA A 206 0.68 -3.62 -12.37
CA ALA A 206 -0.50 -3.77 -11.52
C ALA A 206 -1.24 -5.09 -11.81
N LYS A 207 -1.36 -5.48 -13.06
CA LYS A 207 -1.93 -6.79 -13.47
C LYS A 207 -1.09 -7.94 -12.91
N GLU A 208 0.23 -7.91 -13.12
CA GLU A 208 1.17 -8.90 -12.56
C GLU A 208 1.02 -9.02 -11.03
N ARG A 209 0.90 -7.89 -10.33
CA ARG A 209 0.71 -7.86 -8.87
C ARG A 209 -0.60 -8.53 -8.46
N TYR A 210 -1.70 -8.24 -9.15
CA TYR A 210 -2.99 -8.86 -8.86
C TYR A 210 -2.95 -10.38 -9.08
N GLU A 211 -2.37 -10.84 -10.19
CA GLU A 211 -2.15 -12.27 -10.47
C GLU A 211 -1.26 -12.94 -9.42
N HIS A 212 -0.24 -12.24 -8.94
CA HIS A 212 0.61 -12.72 -7.86
C HIS A 212 -0.19 -12.89 -6.56
N LEU A 213 -1.05 -11.93 -6.21
CA LEU A 213 -1.92 -12.03 -5.04
C LEU A 213 -2.89 -13.21 -5.13
N LEU A 214 -3.42 -13.53 -6.31
CA LEU A 214 -4.24 -14.74 -6.52
C LEU A 214 -3.43 -16.02 -6.26
N LYS A 215 -2.17 -16.08 -6.71
CA LYS A 215 -1.27 -17.22 -6.40
C LYS A 215 -0.98 -17.34 -4.90
N LEU A 216 -0.89 -16.22 -4.17
CA LEU A 216 -0.76 -16.26 -2.72
C LEU A 216 -2.03 -16.82 -2.05
N VAL A 217 -3.22 -16.48 -2.54
CA VAL A 217 -4.47 -17.13 -2.07
C VAL A 217 -4.36 -18.65 -2.22
N ASP A 218 -4.05 -19.14 -3.42
CA ASP A 218 -3.94 -20.58 -3.69
C ASP A 218 -2.86 -21.25 -2.82
N MET A 219 -1.70 -20.60 -2.68
CA MET A 219 -0.58 -21.12 -1.87
C MET A 219 -0.96 -21.28 -0.39
N TYR A 220 -1.73 -20.33 0.16
CA TYR A 220 -2.13 -20.36 1.57
C TYR A 220 -3.44 -21.11 1.81
N ASP A 221 -4.22 -21.43 0.76
CA ASP A 221 -5.39 -22.30 0.83
C ASP A 221 -5.06 -23.78 0.93
N GLY A 222 -3.80 -24.15 0.72
CA GLY A 222 -3.35 -25.54 0.79
C GLY A 222 -3.84 -26.42 -0.36
N LYS A 223 -4.10 -25.81 -1.53
CA LYS A 223 -4.46 -26.51 -2.77
C LYS A 223 -3.24 -26.81 -3.61
#